data_1e7a643e903f26973f2b1a1add77a58a
#
_entry.id   1e7a643e903f26973f2b1a1add77a58a
#
_cell.length_a   1.000
_cell.length_b   1.000
_cell.length_c   1.000
_cell.angle_alpha   90.00
_cell.angle_beta   90.00
_cell.angle_gamma   90.00
#
_symmetry.space_group_name_H-M   'P 1'
#
loop_
_entity.id
_entity.type
_entity.pdbx_description
1 polymer ?
#
loop_
_entity_poly.entity_id
_entity_poly.type
_entity_poly.pdbx_seq_one_letter_code
_entity_poly.pdbx_strand_id
1 'polypeptide(L)'
;MKKITKIEIENSRAYYDRLTFSMEKGENVLLYGENGSGKTSLYKSLNDFIQSFYSHVSYTTNRYKPAGVAGEVILTIGDYNDITGEVDNIVKYRYAEGVDNTSVAGTAFLKSLALTKGFLNYKDLLKVYLYEDDNPNLFNFFIEHLLKDHVASAQGLNSSLALEWKQIKQDIFNVYNRNEVRHQRGLQKLVKFEKVLRSVLDSLFKEVNNYLV
;
A
#
# COMPACT_ATOMS: atom_id res chain seq x y z
N MET A 1 13.92 -16.09 2.14
CA MET A 1 13.04 -14.90 2.32
C MET A 1 13.48 -13.79 1.36
N LYS A 2 12.54 -13.06 0.68
CA LYS A 2 12.94 -11.92 -0.19
C LYS A 2 13.25 -10.68 0.62
N LYS A 3 14.38 -10.04 0.35
CA LYS A 3 14.83 -8.80 1.00
C LYS A 3 15.27 -7.76 -0.03
N ILE A 4 15.07 -6.48 0.27
CA ILE A 4 15.62 -5.38 -0.52
C ILE A 4 17.08 -5.19 -0.12
N THR A 5 17.97 -5.27 -1.09
CA THR A 5 19.42 -5.14 -0.88
C THR A 5 19.97 -3.81 -1.35
N LYS A 6 19.28 -3.13 -2.26
CA LYS A 6 19.70 -1.82 -2.76
C LYS A 6 18.50 -1.01 -3.25
N ILE A 7 18.55 0.28 -3.01
CA ILE A 7 17.61 1.28 -3.53
C ILE A 7 18.42 2.34 -4.26
N GLU A 8 18.09 2.61 -5.52
CA GLU A 8 18.70 3.67 -6.32
C GLU A 8 17.58 4.59 -6.84
N ILE A 9 17.75 5.89 -6.68
CA ILE A 9 16.78 6.90 -7.10
C ILE A 9 17.52 8.01 -7.82
N GLU A 10 17.09 8.34 -9.02
CA GLU A 10 17.70 9.39 -9.84
C GLU A 10 16.63 10.20 -10.56
N ASN A 11 16.79 11.51 -10.63
CA ASN A 11 15.88 12.44 -11.27
C ASN A 11 14.39 12.23 -10.89
N SER A 12 14.15 11.93 -9.61
CA SER A 12 12.82 11.70 -9.06
C SER A 12 12.50 12.69 -7.95
N ARG A 13 11.42 13.43 -8.08
CA ARG A 13 10.92 14.35 -7.04
C ARG A 13 12.00 15.32 -6.54
N ALA A 14 12.45 15.24 -5.28
CA ALA A 14 13.50 16.06 -4.71
C ALA A 14 14.92 15.62 -5.11
N TYR A 15 15.08 14.41 -5.67
CA TYR A 15 16.39 13.86 -6.01
C TYR A 15 16.77 14.20 -7.44
N TYR A 16 17.82 14.98 -7.61
CA TYR A 16 18.41 15.35 -8.89
C TYR A 16 19.48 14.32 -9.28
N ASP A 17 20.44 14.10 -8.39
CA ASP A 17 21.50 13.12 -8.58
C ASP A 17 21.06 11.72 -8.12
N ARG A 18 21.84 10.72 -8.50
CA ARG A 18 21.62 9.35 -8.06
C ARG A 18 21.90 9.19 -6.57
N LEU A 19 20.82 8.96 -5.83
CA LEU A 19 20.88 8.56 -4.44
C LEU A 19 20.88 7.02 -4.36
N THR A 20 21.82 6.47 -3.59
CA THR A 20 21.95 5.01 -3.42
C THR A 20 21.94 4.66 -1.94
N PHE A 21 21.09 3.72 -1.57
CA PHE A 21 21.10 3.05 -0.27
C PHE A 21 21.43 1.59 -0.48
N SER A 22 22.51 1.11 0.15
CA SER A 22 22.93 -0.29 0.13
C SER A 22 22.59 -0.94 1.46
N MET A 23 21.93 -2.09 1.40
CA MET A 23 21.50 -2.95 2.50
C MET A 23 21.90 -4.38 2.15
N GLU A 24 23.20 -4.69 2.22
CA GLU A 24 23.78 -5.90 1.64
C GLU A 24 23.09 -7.19 2.11
N LYS A 25 22.64 -7.23 3.36
CA LYS A 25 21.89 -8.36 3.95
C LYS A 25 20.41 -8.08 4.11
N GLY A 26 19.88 -7.00 3.51
CA GLY A 26 18.50 -6.57 3.66
C GLY A 26 18.16 -6.13 5.08
N GLU A 27 19.05 -5.31 5.66
CA GLU A 27 18.90 -4.75 7.00
C GLU A 27 17.73 -3.77 7.06
N ASN A 28 17.18 -3.59 8.27
CA ASN A 28 16.22 -2.54 8.52
C ASN A 28 16.92 -1.18 8.53
N VAL A 29 16.34 -0.20 7.82
CA VAL A 29 16.90 1.14 7.72
C VAL A 29 15.98 2.15 8.39
N LEU A 30 16.52 2.92 9.34
CA LEU A 30 15.87 4.08 9.93
C LEU A 30 16.46 5.35 9.31
N LEU A 31 15.63 6.12 8.61
CA LEU A 31 16.04 7.37 7.99
C LEU A 31 15.61 8.55 8.86
N TYR A 32 16.60 9.31 9.32
CA TYR A 32 16.41 10.56 10.03
C TYR A 32 16.92 11.75 9.20
N GLY A 33 16.34 12.91 9.39
CA GLY A 33 16.78 14.13 8.72
C GLY A 33 15.84 15.29 9.00
N GLU A 34 16.31 16.51 8.79
CA GLU A 34 15.56 17.76 8.97
C GLU A 34 14.37 17.88 8.01
N ASN A 35 13.48 18.82 8.27
CA ASN A 35 12.39 19.15 7.35
C ASN A 35 12.99 19.66 6.03
N GLY A 36 12.47 19.16 4.91
CA GLY A 36 13.01 19.47 3.59
C GLY A 36 14.11 18.52 3.08
N SER A 37 14.65 17.61 3.90
CA SER A 37 15.75 16.68 3.49
C SER A 37 15.34 15.59 2.48
N GLY A 38 14.11 15.62 1.97
CA GLY A 38 13.68 14.68 0.93
C GLY A 38 13.00 13.41 1.43
N LYS A 39 12.86 13.16 2.75
CA LYS A 39 12.23 11.94 3.31
C LYS A 39 10.87 11.61 2.68
N THR A 40 10.00 12.61 2.55
CA THR A 40 8.68 12.44 1.91
C THR A 40 8.82 12.12 0.42
N SER A 41 9.83 12.65 -0.27
CA SER A 41 10.11 12.33 -1.66
C SER A 41 10.56 10.88 -1.83
N LEU A 42 11.44 10.39 -0.94
CA LEU A 42 11.84 8.98 -0.89
C LEU A 42 10.62 8.07 -0.70
N TYR A 43 9.84 8.32 0.34
CA TYR A 43 8.61 7.57 0.61
C TYR A 43 7.69 7.51 -0.61
N LYS A 44 7.42 8.67 -1.23
CA LYS A 44 6.54 8.74 -2.41
C LYS A 44 7.15 8.04 -3.62
N SER A 45 8.45 8.16 -3.88
CA SER A 45 9.13 7.48 -4.99
C SER A 45 9.07 5.96 -4.83
N LEU A 46 9.26 5.43 -3.62
CA LEU A 46 9.13 4.01 -3.33
C LEU A 46 7.68 3.52 -3.42
N ASN A 47 6.73 4.32 -2.95
CA ASN A 47 5.31 3.99 -3.09
C ASN A 47 4.89 3.95 -4.56
N ASP A 48 5.28 4.95 -5.37
CA ASP A 48 4.99 4.99 -6.81
C ASP A 48 5.65 3.80 -7.53
N PHE A 49 6.90 3.47 -7.17
CA PHE A 49 7.59 2.29 -7.67
C PHE A 49 6.76 1.02 -7.46
N ILE A 50 6.34 0.75 -6.23
CA ILE A 50 5.58 -0.46 -5.91
C ILE A 50 4.21 -0.45 -6.61
N GLN A 51 3.52 0.69 -6.63
CA GLN A 51 2.23 0.83 -7.29
C GLN A 51 2.32 0.66 -8.81
N SER A 52 3.44 1.04 -9.44
CA SER A 52 3.60 0.98 -10.90
C SER A 52 3.46 -0.42 -11.47
N PHE A 53 3.72 -1.46 -10.69
CA PHE A 53 3.54 -2.85 -11.10
C PHE A 53 2.09 -3.35 -10.97
N TYR A 54 1.27 -2.64 -10.21
CA TYR A 54 -0.13 -2.99 -10.00
C TYR A 54 -1.08 -2.16 -10.86
N SER A 55 -0.80 -0.86 -11.00
CA SER A 55 -1.61 0.09 -11.75
C SER A 55 -0.73 1.10 -12.48
N HIS A 56 -1.28 1.73 -13.50
CA HIS A 56 -0.57 2.81 -14.18
C HIS A 56 -0.32 3.98 -13.21
N VAL A 57 0.96 4.31 -13.00
CA VAL A 57 1.40 5.43 -12.17
C VAL A 57 2.30 6.34 -13.00
N SER A 58 1.95 7.62 -13.07
CA SER A 58 2.78 8.61 -13.76
C SER A 58 4.05 8.91 -12.96
N TYR A 59 5.21 8.83 -13.63
CA TYR A 59 6.48 9.16 -13.01
C TYR A 59 6.57 10.64 -12.67
N THR A 60 6.98 10.97 -11.44
CA THR A 60 7.20 12.36 -11.02
C THR A 60 8.69 12.69 -11.08
N THR A 61 9.09 13.44 -12.12
CA THR A 61 10.47 13.83 -12.35
C THR A 61 10.94 14.93 -11.42
N ASN A 62 12.26 15.06 -11.24
CA ASN A 62 12.85 16.23 -10.63
C ASN A 62 12.68 17.46 -11.55
N ARG A 63 12.37 18.62 -10.96
CA ARG A 63 12.15 19.87 -11.70
C ARG A 63 13.38 20.34 -12.48
N TYR A 64 14.55 20.02 -11.99
CA TYR A 64 15.85 20.50 -12.56
C TYR A 64 16.53 19.40 -13.40
N LYS A 65 15.84 18.30 -13.67
CA LYS A 65 16.35 17.21 -14.50
C LYS A 65 16.88 17.71 -15.85
N PRO A 66 18.07 17.27 -16.29
CA PRO A 66 18.59 17.62 -17.61
C PRO A 66 17.67 17.12 -18.72
N ALA A 67 17.61 17.88 -19.83
CA ALA A 67 16.85 17.45 -20.99
C ALA A 67 17.43 16.15 -21.57
N GLY A 68 16.56 15.23 -21.93
CA GLY A 68 16.95 13.92 -22.51
C GLY A 68 17.43 12.86 -21.51
N VAL A 69 17.54 13.18 -20.22
CA VAL A 69 17.86 12.18 -19.18
C VAL A 69 16.57 11.70 -18.53
N ALA A 70 16.30 10.40 -18.56
CA ALA A 70 15.12 9.83 -17.91
C ALA A 70 15.32 9.73 -16.40
N GLY A 71 14.24 9.96 -15.63
CA GLY A 71 14.24 9.64 -14.22
C GLY A 71 13.99 8.15 -13.99
N GLU A 72 14.58 7.60 -12.92
CA GLU A 72 14.38 6.19 -12.58
C GLU A 72 14.46 5.91 -11.07
N VAL A 73 13.75 4.86 -10.66
CA VAL A 73 13.87 4.23 -9.35
C VAL A 73 14.16 2.76 -9.58
N ILE A 74 15.21 2.24 -8.95
CA ILE A 74 15.61 0.85 -9.06
C ILE A 74 15.62 0.23 -7.67
N LEU A 75 14.92 -0.89 -7.51
CA LEU A 75 15.02 -1.77 -6.35
C LEU A 75 15.75 -3.05 -6.73
N THR A 76 16.78 -3.37 -5.97
CA THR A 76 17.46 -4.64 -6.03
C THR A 76 16.97 -5.53 -4.91
N ILE A 77 16.45 -6.71 -5.25
CA ILE A 77 15.85 -7.66 -4.33
C ILE A 77 16.57 -8.99 -4.48
N GLY A 78 16.92 -9.62 -3.38
CA GLY A 78 17.52 -10.95 -3.37
C GLY A 78 16.81 -11.90 -2.41
N ASP A 79 17.12 -13.17 -2.53
CA ASP A 79 16.65 -14.23 -1.65
C ASP A 79 17.63 -14.39 -0.48
N TYR A 80 17.23 -13.99 0.71
CA TYR A 80 18.03 -14.13 1.93
C TYR A 80 17.90 -15.57 2.46
N ASN A 81 19.04 -16.18 2.70
CA ASN A 81 19.16 -17.50 3.31
C ASN A 81 19.45 -17.33 4.82
N ASP A 82 18.49 -17.70 5.65
CA ASP A 82 18.59 -17.56 7.12
C ASP A 82 19.69 -18.45 7.73
N ILE A 83 20.12 -19.50 7.02
CA ILE A 83 21.16 -20.43 7.49
C ILE A 83 22.55 -19.90 7.22
N THR A 84 22.81 -19.40 6.00
CA THR A 84 24.13 -18.91 5.59
C THR A 84 24.32 -17.42 5.90
N GLY A 85 23.23 -16.66 6.09
CA GLY A 85 23.24 -15.21 6.24
C GLY A 85 23.60 -14.46 4.94
N GLU A 86 23.56 -15.15 3.80
CA GLU A 86 23.88 -14.58 2.48
C GLU A 86 22.61 -14.28 1.67
N VAL A 87 22.76 -13.44 0.65
CA VAL A 87 21.69 -13.07 -0.27
C VAL A 87 22.03 -13.56 -1.66
N ASP A 88 21.19 -14.44 -2.18
CA ASP A 88 21.29 -15.05 -3.50
C ASP A 88 20.21 -14.52 -4.46
N ASN A 89 20.24 -14.96 -5.73
CA ASN A 89 19.21 -14.67 -6.73
C ASN A 89 18.83 -13.18 -6.83
N ILE A 90 19.83 -12.32 -6.92
CA ILE A 90 19.66 -10.87 -6.96
C ILE A 90 19.00 -10.44 -8.27
N VAL A 91 17.84 -9.78 -8.16
CA VAL A 91 17.06 -9.26 -9.29
C VAL A 91 16.86 -7.76 -9.14
N LYS A 92 17.07 -7.01 -10.23
CA LYS A 92 16.80 -5.57 -10.29
C LYS A 92 15.45 -5.31 -10.95
N TYR A 93 14.64 -4.53 -10.29
CA TYR A 93 13.37 -4.03 -10.80
C TYR A 93 13.46 -2.52 -11.00
N ARG A 94 12.93 -2.04 -12.13
CA ARG A 94 13.07 -0.65 -12.54
C ARG A 94 11.70 -0.02 -12.74
N TYR A 95 11.53 1.20 -12.25
CA TYR A 95 10.43 2.10 -12.58
C TYR A 95 11.02 3.38 -13.13
N ALA A 96 10.68 3.74 -14.36
CA ALA A 96 11.29 4.86 -15.06
C ALA A 96 10.24 5.71 -15.77
N GLU A 97 10.62 6.93 -16.06
CA GLU A 97 9.81 7.86 -16.85
C GLU A 97 9.45 7.26 -18.21
N GLY A 98 8.16 7.31 -18.57
CA GLY A 98 7.65 6.79 -19.84
C GLY A 98 7.56 5.26 -19.94
N VAL A 99 7.83 4.52 -18.87
CA VAL A 99 7.73 3.06 -18.86
C VAL A 99 6.49 2.60 -18.10
N ASP A 100 5.71 1.71 -18.72
CA ASP A 100 4.58 1.05 -18.05
C ASP A 100 5.00 -0.33 -17.53
N ASN A 101 4.96 -0.48 -16.23
CA ASN A 101 5.36 -1.72 -15.53
C ASN A 101 4.22 -2.72 -15.35
N THR A 102 2.99 -2.37 -15.67
CA THR A 102 1.82 -3.25 -15.41
C THR A 102 1.84 -4.53 -16.21
N SER A 103 2.48 -4.50 -17.39
CA SER A 103 2.61 -5.63 -18.33
C SER A 103 3.92 -6.42 -18.20
N VAL A 104 4.85 -6.01 -17.33
CA VAL A 104 6.16 -6.68 -17.17
C VAL A 104 5.97 -8.07 -16.61
N ALA A 105 6.51 -9.08 -17.28
CA ALA A 105 6.48 -10.47 -16.84
C ALA A 105 7.38 -10.70 -15.61
N GLY A 106 7.06 -11.73 -14.81
CA GLY A 106 7.87 -12.09 -13.64
C GLY A 106 7.73 -11.17 -12.44
N THR A 107 6.72 -10.27 -12.42
CA THR A 107 6.51 -9.28 -11.38
C THR A 107 5.42 -9.67 -10.36
N ALA A 108 4.99 -10.92 -10.33
CA ALA A 108 3.93 -11.40 -9.41
C ALA A 108 4.23 -11.05 -7.95
N PHE A 109 5.48 -11.18 -7.53
CA PHE A 109 5.92 -10.79 -6.18
C PHE A 109 5.72 -9.28 -5.92
N LEU A 110 6.09 -8.41 -6.87
CA LEU A 110 5.91 -6.95 -6.71
C LEU A 110 4.43 -6.56 -6.72
N LYS A 111 3.60 -7.24 -7.51
CA LYS A 111 2.14 -7.07 -7.48
C LYS A 111 1.57 -7.46 -6.11
N SER A 112 2.00 -8.60 -5.55
CA SER A 112 1.64 -8.98 -4.17
C SER A 112 2.13 -7.95 -3.16
N LEU A 113 3.36 -7.45 -3.29
CA LEU A 113 3.91 -6.43 -2.41
C LEU A 113 3.11 -5.12 -2.48
N ALA A 114 2.60 -4.73 -3.65
CA ALA A 114 1.73 -3.57 -3.81
C ALA A 114 0.43 -3.72 -3.00
N LEU A 115 -0.09 -4.92 -2.90
CA LEU A 115 -1.30 -5.23 -2.13
C LEU A 115 -1.04 -5.33 -0.61
N THR A 116 0.12 -5.82 -0.19
CA THR A 116 0.46 -6.07 1.22
C THR A 116 1.28 -4.95 1.87
N LYS A 117 1.59 -3.90 1.15
CA LYS A 117 2.46 -2.81 1.63
C LYS A 117 1.90 -2.14 2.87
N GLY A 118 2.74 -2.02 3.88
CA GLY A 118 2.48 -1.22 5.08
C GLY A 118 2.92 0.24 4.92
N PHE A 119 2.55 0.92 3.82
CA PHE A 119 2.85 2.34 3.65
C PHE A 119 1.89 3.19 4.49
N LEU A 120 2.30 3.48 5.71
CA LEU A 120 1.59 4.40 6.59
C LEU A 120 2.29 5.77 6.54
N ASN A 121 1.56 6.79 6.14
CA ASN A 121 2.05 8.16 6.25
C ASN A 121 1.61 8.78 7.59
N TYR A 122 2.26 9.88 7.98
CA TYR A 122 1.96 10.57 9.23
C TYR A 122 0.48 10.97 9.36
N LYS A 123 -0.19 11.35 8.27
CA LYS A 123 -1.61 11.72 8.29
C LYS A 123 -2.51 10.52 8.57
N ASP A 124 -2.13 9.34 8.10
CA ASP A 124 -2.88 8.11 8.36
C ASP A 124 -2.68 7.66 9.81
N LEU A 125 -1.46 7.82 10.36
CA LEU A 125 -1.19 7.61 11.78
C LEU A 125 -1.96 8.61 12.66
N LEU A 126 -1.98 9.89 12.30
CA LEU A 126 -2.74 10.90 13.03
C LEU A 126 -4.23 10.56 13.08
N LYS A 127 -4.82 10.01 12.03
CA LYS A 127 -6.22 9.60 12.05
C LYS A 127 -6.49 8.50 13.09
N VAL A 128 -5.50 7.67 13.41
CA VAL A 128 -5.61 6.67 14.47
C VAL A 128 -5.52 7.30 15.86
N TYR A 129 -4.66 8.31 16.01
CA TYR A 129 -4.41 8.97 17.30
C TYR A 129 -5.39 10.11 17.63
N LEU A 130 -5.96 10.76 16.63
CA LEU A 130 -6.88 11.90 16.83
C LEU A 130 -8.36 11.50 16.95
N TYR A 131 -8.66 10.23 17.16
CA TYR A 131 -9.99 9.88 17.63
C TYR A 131 -10.12 10.33 19.09
N GLU A 132 -10.84 11.44 19.27
CA GLU A 132 -11.05 12.13 20.57
C GLU A 132 -11.89 11.32 21.56
N ASP A 133 -12.48 10.21 21.15
CA ASP A 133 -13.20 9.30 22.04
C ASP A 133 -12.29 8.12 22.40
N ASP A 134 -12.26 7.75 23.69
CA ASP A 134 -11.46 6.69 24.32
C ASP A 134 -11.56 5.28 23.68
N ASN A 135 -12.26 5.14 22.57
CA ASN A 135 -12.36 3.94 21.75
C ASN A 135 -12.00 4.25 20.29
N PRO A 136 -10.76 4.01 19.86
CA PRO A 136 -10.44 4.02 18.44
C PRO A 136 -11.35 3.01 17.75
N ASN A 137 -12.15 3.48 16.80
CA ASN A 137 -12.98 2.58 16.01
C ASN A 137 -12.08 1.78 15.05
N LEU A 138 -11.41 0.77 15.63
CA LEU A 138 -10.50 -0.13 14.94
C LEU A 138 -11.14 -0.72 13.68
N PHE A 139 -12.44 -0.96 13.70
CA PHE A 139 -13.19 -1.45 12.57
C PHE A 139 -13.15 -0.47 11.38
N ASN A 140 -13.42 0.81 11.60
CA ASN A 140 -13.33 1.83 10.55
C ASN A 140 -11.89 1.97 10.04
N PHE A 141 -10.90 1.91 10.94
CA PHE A 141 -9.50 1.95 10.56
C PHE A 141 -9.12 0.77 9.67
N PHE A 142 -9.50 -0.45 10.03
CA PHE A 142 -9.24 -1.62 9.21
C PHE A 142 -9.88 -1.51 7.83
N ILE A 143 -11.14 -1.11 7.74
CA ILE A 143 -11.85 -1.06 6.45
C ILE A 143 -11.37 0.12 5.60
N GLU A 144 -11.23 1.31 6.17
CA GLU A 144 -10.94 2.51 5.40
C GLU A 144 -9.45 2.68 5.05
N HIS A 145 -8.54 2.03 5.80
CA HIS A 145 -7.10 2.22 5.63
C HIS A 145 -6.32 0.95 5.33
N LEU A 146 -6.59 -0.16 6.00
CA LEU A 146 -5.84 -1.40 5.78
C LEU A 146 -6.45 -2.29 4.69
N LEU A 147 -7.76 -2.43 4.66
CA LEU A 147 -8.45 -3.31 3.70
C LEU A 147 -8.95 -2.57 2.44
N LYS A 148 -8.76 -1.26 2.38
CA LYS A 148 -9.27 -0.40 1.30
C LYS A 148 -8.95 -0.94 -0.10
N ASP A 149 -7.76 -1.45 -0.29
CA ASP A 149 -7.25 -1.88 -1.59
C ASP A 149 -7.21 -3.41 -1.74
N HIS A 150 -7.56 -4.17 -0.69
CA HIS A 150 -7.33 -5.62 -0.63
C HIS A 150 -8.57 -6.48 -0.83
N VAL A 151 -9.76 -5.94 -0.61
CA VAL A 151 -10.98 -6.71 -0.66
C VAL A 151 -11.91 -6.15 -1.72
N ALA A 152 -12.12 -6.93 -2.79
CA ALA A 152 -13.14 -6.64 -3.79
C ALA A 152 -14.53 -6.78 -3.16
N SER A 153 -15.44 -5.83 -3.45
CA SER A 153 -16.82 -5.93 -3.05
C SER A 153 -17.49 -7.13 -3.73
N ALA A 154 -18.43 -7.76 -3.02
CA ALA A 154 -19.29 -8.81 -3.57
C ALA A 154 -20.17 -8.32 -4.75
N GLN A 155 -20.26 -7.02 -4.99
CA GLN A 155 -21.08 -6.42 -6.05
C GLN A 155 -20.34 -6.19 -7.37
N GLY A 156 -19.06 -6.53 -7.48
CA GLY A 156 -18.29 -6.46 -8.73
C GLY A 156 -16.90 -5.89 -8.60
N LEU A 157 -16.13 -6.05 -9.66
CA LEU A 157 -14.68 -5.74 -9.75
C LEU A 157 -14.32 -4.24 -9.58
N ASN A 158 -15.30 -3.33 -9.58
CA ASN A 158 -15.08 -1.88 -9.57
C ASN A 158 -15.41 -1.21 -8.23
N SER A 159 -15.88 -1.94 -7.23
CA SER A 159 -16.17 -1.39 -5.90
C SER A 159 -15.29 -2.04 -4.84
N SER A 160 -14.64 -1.21 -4.02
CA SER A 160 -13.90 -1.69 -2.87
C SER A 160 -14.83 -1.84 -1.66
N LEU A 161 -14.50 -2.74 -0.73
CA LEU A 161 -15.22 -2.92 0.53
C LEU A 161 -15.37 -1.59 1.31
N ALA A 162 -14.38 -0.72 1.22
CA ALA A 162 -14.41 0.61 1.82
C ALA A 162 -15.47 1.53 1.21
N LEU A 163 -15.65 1.47 -0.11
CA LEU A 163 -16.71 2.23 -0.80
C LEU A 163 -18.10 1.72 -0.42
N GLU A 164 -18.27 0.40 -0.38
CA GLU A 164 -19.52 -0.23 0.02
C GLU A 164 -19.89 0.12 1.47
N TRP A 165 -18.93 0.08 2.38
CA TRP A 165 -19.11 0.52 3.77
C TRP A 165 -19.49 2.00 3.88
N LYS A 166 -18.82 2.87 3.13
CA LYS A 166 -19.13 4.29 3.08
C LYS A 166 -20.56 4.54 2.56
N GLN A 167 -20.96 3.80 1.52
CA GLN A 167 -22.32 3.88 0.97
C GLN A 167 -23.36 3.40 1.97
N ILE A 168 -23.10 2.29 2.69
CA ILE A 168 -24.00 1.77 3.71
C ILE A 168 -24.16 2.78 4.85
N LYS A 169 -23.06 3.39 5.33
CA LYS A 169 -23.13 4.47 6.34
C LYS A 169 -23.98 5.64 5.85
N GLN A 170 -23.79 6.07 4.60
CA GLN A 170 -24.58 7.15 4.00
C GLN A 170 -26.06 6.79 3.87
N ASP A 171 -26.35 5.57 3.44
CA ASP A 171 -27.71 5.07 3.32
C ASP A 171 -28.41 5.00 4.69
N ILE A 172 -27.71 4.56 5.74
CA ILE A 172 -28.23 4.54 7.11
C ILE A 172 -28.49 5.96 7.60
N PHE A 173 -27.56 6.89 7.41
CA PHE A 173 -27.71 8.29 7.78
C PHE A 173 -28.90 8.95 7.07
N ASN A 174 -29.06 8.69 5.77
CA ASN A 174 -30.17 9.21 4.97
C ASN A 174 -31.51 8.60 5.38
N VAL A 175 -31.51 7.38 5.91
CA VAL A 175 -32.70 6.65 6.37
C VAL A 175 -33.13 7.10 7.75
N TYR A 176 -32.16 7.37 8.65
CA TYR A 176 -32.47 7.92 9.99
C TYR A 176 -33.24 9.24 9.89
N ASN A 177 -33.03 9.99 8.82
CA ASN A 177 -33.71 11.26 8.56
C ASN A 177 -35.02 11.14 7.79
N ARG A 178 -35.47 9.94 7.33
CA ARG A 178 -36.57 9.86 6.33
C ARG A 178 -37.68 8.82 6.54
N ASN A 179 -37.71 7.94 7.48
CA ASN A 179 -38.80 7.00 7.81
C ASN A 179 -38.40 5.58 8.23
N GLU A 180 -39.11 4.97 9.19
CA GLU A 180 -38.86 3.66 9.82
C GLU A 180 -38.72 2.46 8.86
N VAL A 181 -39.48 2.42 7.76
CA VAL A 181 -39.45 1.29 6.82
C VAL A 181 -38.12 1.18 6.03
N ARG A 182 -37.48 2.31 5.76
CA ARG A 182 -36.13 2.33 5.14
C ARG A 182 -35.04 1.95 6.13
N HIS A 183 -35.25 2.23 7.41
CA HIS A 183 -34.29 1.85 8.48
C HIS A 183 -34.08 0.33 8.57
N GLN A 184 -35.14 -0.47 8.49
CA GLN A 184 -35.05 -1.94 8.50
C GLN A 184 -34.25 -2.49 7.32
N ARG A 185 -34.36 -1.91 6.11
CA ARG A 185 -33.56 -2.30 4.95
C ARG A 185 -32.08 -1.94 5.12
N GLY A 186 -31.78 -0.80 5.74
CA GLY A 186 -30.42 -0.40 6.08
C GLY A 186 -29.76 -1.38 7.06
N LEU A 187 -30.48 -1.75 8.13
CA LEU A 187 -30.01 -2.73 9.11
C LEU A 187 -29.76 -4.12 8.49
N GLN A 188 -30.63 -4.58 7.58
CA GLN A 188 -30.41 -5.84 6.87
C GLN A 188 -29.14 -5.83 6.00
N LYS A 189 -28.84 -4.71 5.33
CA LYS A 189 -27.60 -4.55 4.55
C LYS A 189 -26.39 -4.58 5.48
N LEU A 190 -26.47 -3.94 6.64
CA LEU A 190 -25.39 -3.91 7.63
C LEU A 190 -25.08 -5.29 8.18
N VAL A 191 -26.11 -6.09 8.50
CA VAL A 191 -25.94 -7.48 8.95
C VAL A 191 -25.31 -8.35 7.87
N LYS A 192 -25.71 -8.19 6.61
CA LYS A 192 -25.06 -8.90 5.49
C LYS A 192 -23.60 -8.53 5.34
N PHE A 193 -23.28 -7.25 5.42
CA PHE A 193 -21.91 -6.73 5.34
C PHE A 193 -21.05 -7.28 6.48
N GLU A 194 -21.55 -7.27 7.71
CA GLU A 194 -20.85 -7.83 8.87
C GLU A 194 -20.53 -9.31 8.69
N LYS A 195 -21.46 -10.10 8.14
CA LYS A 195 -21.24 -11.53 7.85
C LYS A 195 -20.11 -11.74 6.82
N VAL A 196 -20.10 -10.97 5.74
CA VAL A 196 -19.05 -11.03 4.72
C VAL A 196 -17.70 -10.66 5.32
N LEU A 197 -17.63 -9.58 6.10
CA LEU A 197 -16.41 -9.14 6.75
C LEU A 197 -15.87 -10.19 7.71
N ARG A 198 -16.71 -10.79 8.56
CA ARG A 198 -16.30 -11.88 9.46
C ARG A 198 -15.72 -13.06 8.68
N SER A 199 -16.35 -13.46 7.58
CA SER A 199 -15.85 -14.54 6.72
C SER A 199 -14.48 -14.23 6.12
N VAL A 200 -14.26 -12.98 5.68
CA VAL A 200 -12.96 -12.54 5.14
C VAL A 200 -11.89 -12.52 6.24
N LEU A 201 -12.20 -11.98 7.42
CA LEU A 201 -11.27 -11.97 8.54
C LEU A 201 -10.92 -13.40 9.00
N ASP A 202 -11.90 -14.29 9.09
CA ASP A 202 -11.67 -15.70 9.45
C ASP A 202 -10.77 -16.41 8.42
N SER A 203 -10.94 -16.10 7.13
CA SER A 203 -10.07 -16.64 6.08
C SER A 203 -8.64 -16.12 6.20
N LEU A 204 -8.48 -14.80 6.43
CA LEU A 204 -7.17 -14.19 6.62
C LEU A 204 -6.46 -14.71 7.88
N PHE A 205 -7.18 -14.90 8.99
CA PHE A 205 -6.61 -15.50 10.20
C PHE A 205 -6.19 -16.95 10.00
N LYS A 206 -6.95 -17.74 9.22
CA LYS A 206 -6.55 -19.10 8.86
C LYS A 206 -5.28 -19.11 8.01
N GLU A 207 -5.18 -18.23 7.02
CA GLU A 207 -3.97 -18.12 6.20
C GLU A 207 -2.76 -17.70 7.04
N VAL A 208 -2.89 -16.67 7.88
CA VAL A 208 -1.81 -16.22 8.77
C VAL A 208 -1.36 -17.35 9.70
N ASN A 209 -2.29 -18.11 10.29
CA ASN A 209 -1.93 -19.24 11.16
C ASN A 209 -1.23 -20.37 10.40
N ASN A 210 -1.55 -20.59 9.12
CA ASN A 210 -0.87 -21.59 8.28
C ASN A 210 0.56 -21.18 7.89
N TYR A 211 0.90 -19.87 7.99
CA TYR A 211 2.26 -19.37 7.75
C TYR A 211 3.12 -19.29 9.03
N LEU A 212 2.50 -19.45 10.21
CA LEU A 212 3.19 -19.39 11.50
C LEU A 212 3.54 -20.77 12.08
N VAL A 213 3.17 -21.86 11.39
CA VAL A 213 3.54 -23.26 11.66
C VAL A 213 4.55 -23.70 10.61
#